data_47f254bcdacb1c4d240f6b02f43fb65f
#
_entry.id   47f254bcdacb1c4d240f6b02f43fb65f
#
_cell.length_a   1.000
_cell.length_b   1.000
_cell.length_c   1.000
_cell.angle_alpha   90.00
_cell.angle_beta   90.00
_cell.angle_gamma   90.00
#
_symmetry.space_group_name_H-M   'P 1'
#
loop_
_entity.id
_entity.type
_entity.pdbx_description
1 polymer ?
#
loop_
_entity_poly.entity_id
_entity_poly.type
_entity_poly.pdbx_seq_one_letter_code
_entity_poly.pdbx_strand_id
1 'polypeptide(L)'
;MKLRFLVPCLALALFSIAAHAQDNPSPVNPSTASYIDVGPGDVGLYVNPVGIHITNSQPDTGPFAFLGDNTTARWFWGANIGGYVNFYHHPKYDAGIDLRDSIVSGNNARLNSFLVGGRIVAKPIAEKFKPYAQLSIGLGSSKPPHSTVHLNRFEYGIYGGLDYTLAKHVDFRAIELGYGSVSTVSSGNFNGTTSFPNSRLFSISGGLVFRVP
;
A
#
# COMPACT_ATOMS: atom_id res chain seq x y z
N MET A 1 -2.61 15.36 -17.97
CA MET A 1 -1.17 15.39 -17.63
C MET A 1 -0.76 14.00 -17.16
N LYS A 2 0.25 13.38 -17.77
CA LYS A 2 0.51 11.93 -17.63
C LYS A 2 1.23 11.65 -16.30
N LEU A 3 0.52 11.09 -15.32
CA LEU A 3 1.02 10.67 -14.00
C LEU A 3 2.11 9.57 -14.06
N ARG A 4 2.40 9.07 -15.27
CA ARG A 4 3.36 7.98 -15.53
C ARG A 4 4.82 8.30 -15.20
N PHE A 5 5.17 9.57 -14.98
CA PHE A 5 6.55 10.00 -14.69
C PHE A 5 6.83 10.25 -13.20
N LEU A 6 5.82 10.27 -12.33
CA LEU A 6 6.01 10.56 -10.90
C LEU A 6 6.58 9.36 -10.11
N VAL A 7 6.21 8.14 -10.48
CA VAL A 7 6.63 6.92 -9.78
C VAL A 7 8.15 6.68 -9.85
N PRO A 8 8.82 6.78 -11.02
CA PRO A 8 10.27 6.58 -11.07
C PRO A 8 11.07 7.69 -10.39
N CYS A 9 10.58 8.95 -10.40
CA CYS A 9 11.26 10.04 -9.70
C CYS A 9 11.19 9.90 -8.18
N LEU A 10 10.11 9.35 -7.64
CA LEU A 10 9.95 9.15 -6.21
C LEU A 10 10.79 7.95 -5.73
N ALA A 11 10.93 6.90 -6.54
CA ALA A 11 11.82 5.79 -6.25
C ALA A 11 13.30 6.24 -6.23
N LEU A 12 13.71 7.13 -7.17
CA LEU A 12 15.05 7.71 -7.17
C LEU A 12 15.32 8.60 -5.96
N ALA A 13 14.31 9.34 -5.48
CA ALA A 13 14.44 10.18 -4.28
C ALA A 13 14.65 9.34 -3.00
N LEU A 14 14.02 8.17 -2.89
CA LEU A 14 14.25 7.25 -1.78
C LEU A 14 15.67 6.64 -1.80
N PHE A 15 16.23 6.38 -2.99
CA PHE A 15 17.61 5.91 -3.12
C PHE A 15 18.65 6.97 -2.73
N SER A 16 18.38 8.26 -2.98
CA SER A 16 19.30 9.34 -2.62
C SER A 16 19.35 9.60 -1.10
N ILE A 17 18.27 9.34 -0.36
CA ILE A 17 18.27 9.44 1.11
C ILE A 17 19.13 8.34 1.73
N ALA A 18 19.11 7.12 1.20
CA ALA A 18 19.91 6.01 1.70
C ALA A 18 21.42 6.21 1.47
N ALA A 19 21.83 6.99 0.46
CA ALA A 19 23.23 7.20 0.13
C ALA A 19 23.95 8.22 1.04
N HIS A 20 23.22 9.08 1.75
CA HIS A 20 23.79 10.09 2.65
C HIS A 20 23.90 9.66 4.12
N ALA A 21 23.39 8.49 4.49
CA ALA A 21 23.34 8.00 5.87
C ALA A 21 24.60 7.23 6.30
N GLN A 22 25.75 7.40 5.62
CA GLN A 22 26.98 6.65 5.91
C GLN A 22 27.96 7.35 6.86
N ASP A 23 27.57 8.39 7.57
CA ASP A 23 28.38 8.91 8.65
C ASP A 23 28.19 8.05 9.92
N ASN A 24 29.25 7.35 10.31
CA ASN A 24 29.32 6.43 11.45
C ASN A 24 28.93 7.11 12.77
N PRO A 25 27.76 6.90 13.35
CA PRO A 25 27.51 7.33 14.71
C PRO A 25 28.22 6.41 15.69
N SER A 26 28.79 6.99 16.74
CA SER A 26 29.38 6.25 17.87
C SER A 26 28.39 5.20 18.41
N PRO A 27 28.86 4.02 18.84
CA PRO A 27 27.99 2.95 19.32
C PRO A 27 27.27 3.37 20.60
N VAL A 28 26.07 3.91 20.45
CA VAL A 28 25.12 4.07 21.54
C VAL A 28 24.58 2.69 21.83
N ASN A 29 24.61 2.28 23.10
CA ASN A 29 24.09 0.98 23.53
C ASN A 29 22.58 0.88 23.12
N PRO A 30 22.20 0.06 22.11
CA PRO A 30 20.91 0.18 21.43
C PRO A 30 19.74 -0.35 22.26
N SER A 31 19.98 -0.80 23.48
CA SER A 31 18.96 -1.50 24.26
C SER A 31 17.98 -0.61 25.03
N THR A 32 18.26 0.70 25.18
CA THR A 32 17.46 1.58 26.06
C THR A 32 17.12 2.94 25.47
N ALA A 33 17.79 3.42 24.44
CA ALA A 33 17.57 4.74 23.84
C ALA A 33 16.79 4.63 22.52
N SER A 34 15.86 5.57 22.30
CA SER A 34 15.25 5.78 20.99
C SER A 34 16.10 6.76 20.19
N TYR A 35 16.28 6.53 18.90
CA TYR A 35 17.07 7.39 18.02
C TYR A 35 16.44 7.50 16.62
N ILE A 36 16.84 8.54 15.91
CA ILE A 36 16.43 8.77 14.52
C ILE A 36 17.66 8.53 13.64
N ASP A 37 17.58 7.55 12.76
CA ASP A 37 18.63 7.18 11.82
C ASP A 37 18.04 6.31 10.68
N VAL A 38 18.80 6.12 9.62
CA VAL A 38 18.49 5.16 8.55
C VAL A 38 19.71 4.32 8.29
N GLY A 39 19.68 3.10 8.78
CA GLY A 39 20.77 2.14 8.67
C GLY A 39 20.50 1.03 7.64
N PRO A 40 21.46 0.12 7.50
CA PRO A 40 21.29 -1.08 6.68
C PRO A 40 20.07 -1.90 7.11
N GLY A 41 19.19 -2.21 6.15
CA GLY A 41 17.97 -2.99 6.38
C GLY A 41 16.73 -2.19 6.79
N ASP A 42 16.84 -0.86 6.97
CA ASP A 42 15.72 0.01 7.29
C ASP A 42 14.91 0.40 6.06
N VAL A 43 15.48 0.27 4.89
CA VAL A 43 14.81 0.47 3.60
C VAL A 43 14.39 -0.86 3.03
N GLY A 44 13.12 -1.01 2.69
CA GLY A 44 12.59 -2.22 2.05
C GLY A 44 11.78 -1.89 0.81
N LEU A 45 11.93 -2.71 -0.22
CA LEU A 45 11.11 -2.70 -1.43
C LEU A 45 10.31 -3.99 -1.48
N TYR A 46 9.06 -3.92 -1.89
CA TYR A 46 8.23 -5.12 -1.95
C TYR A 46 7.37 -5.19 -3.21
N VAL A 47 7.07 -6.43 -3.59
CA VAL A 47 6.08 -6.79 -4.60
C VAL A 47 5.25 -7.96 -4.08
N ASN A 48 3.93 -7.74 -3.98
CA ASN A 48 3.02 -8.69 -3.39
C ASN A 48 1.80 -8.88 -4.30
N PRO A 49 1.45 -10.10 -4.72
CA PRO A 49 0.11 -10.37 -5.22
C PRO A 49 -0.94 -9.95 -4.17
N VAL A 50 -2.03 -9.37 -4.65
CA VAL A 50 -3.10 -8.86 -3.80
C VAL A 50 -4.47 -9.20 -4.36
N GLY A 51 -5.39 -9.57 -3.48
CA GLY A 51 -6.83 -9.60 -3.72
C GLY A 51 -7.50 -8.48 -2.92
N ILE A 52 -8.34 -7.68 -3.58
CA ILE A 52 -9.13 -6.64 -2.93
C ILE A 52 -10.60 -6.95 -3.15
N HIS A 53 -11.34 -7.16 -2.07
CA HIS A 53 -12.79 -7.29 -2.06
C HIS A 53 -13.39 -5.89 -1.92
N ILE A 54 -14.04 -5.43 -2.97
CA ILE A 54 -14.67 -4.11 -3.03
C ILE A 54 -16.16 -4.28 -2.81
N THR A 55 -16.74 -3.49 -1.90
CA THR A 55 -18.16 -3.55 -1.55
C THR A 55 -18.77 -2.16 -1.57
N ASN A 56 -19.87 -2.00 -2.28
CA ASN A 56 -20.72 -0.81 -2.29
C ASN A 56 -21.98 -1.01 -1.43
N SER A 57 -22.51 0.06 -0.90
CA SER A 57 -23.77 0.04 -0.12
C SER A 57 -25.01 -0.27 -0.98
N GLN A 58 -24.95 0.05 -2.28
CA GLN A 58 -26.03 -0.18 -3.23
C GLN A 58 -25.46 -0.76 -4.53
N PRO A 59 -26.22 -1.62 -5.24
CA PRO A 59 -25.81 -2.12 -6.54
C PRO A 59 -25.78 -0.97 -7.56
N ASP A 60 -24.79 -0.99 -8.43
CA ASP A 60 -24.74 -0.16 -9.63
C ASP A 60 -25.32 -0.94 -10.81
N THR A 61 -25.91 -0.27 -11.79
CA THR A 61 -26.56 -0.89 -12.93
C THR A 61 -26.03 -0.36 -14.25
N GLY A 62 -26.12 -1.19 -15.29
CA GLY A 62 -25.74 -0.83 -16.65
C GLY A 62 -24.30 -1.18 -17.01
N PRO A 63 -23.90 -0.87 -18.27
CA PRO A 63 -22.63 -1.34 -18.84
C PRO A 63 -21.38 -0.72 -18.20
N PHE A 64 -21.52 0.36 -17.45
CA PHE A 64 -20.44 1.05 -16.75
C PHE A 64 -20.40 0.72 -15.25
N ALA A 65 -21.21 -0.24 -14.78
CA ALA A 65 -21.22 -0.66 -13.38
C ALA A 65 -19.84 -1.19 -12.96
N PHE A 66 -19.19 -0.51 -12.02
CA PHE A 66 -17.80 -0.79 -11.65
C PHE A 66 -17.62 -2.21 -11.10
N LEU A 67 -18.51 -2.64 -10.23
CA LEU A 67 -18.49 -4.00 -9.67
C LEU A 67 -19.18 -5.04 -10.56
N GLY A 68 -19.94 -4.61 -11.55
CA GLY A 68 -20.80 -5.41 -12.41
C GLY A 68 -22.25 -5.04 -12.22
N ASP A 69 -23.05 -5.32 -13.28
CA ASP A 69 -24.45 -5.01 -13.29
C ASP A 69 -25.19 -5.68 -12.12
N ASN A 70 -25.97 -4.89 -11.39
CA ASN A 70 -26.75 -5.30 -10.22
C ASN A 70 -25.95 -6.03 -9.12
N THR A 71 -24.66 -5.66 -8.98
CA THR A 71 -23.72 -6.30 -8.03
C THR A 71 -23.24 -5.30 -6.99
N THR A 72 -23.24 -5.71 -5.72
CA THR A 72 -22.76 -4.88 -4.60
C THR A 72 -21.34 -5.19 -4.15
N ALA A 73 -20.78 -6.33 -4.52
CA ALA A 73 -19.45 -6.74 -4.06
C ALA A 73 -18.74 -7.60 -5.12
N ARG A 74 -17.41 -7.39 -5.22
CA ARG A 74 -16.56 -8.18 -6.13
C ARG A 74 -15.10 -8.20 -5.70
N TRP A 75 -14.43 -9.30 -6.00
CA TRP A 75 -12.99 -9.41 -5.88
C TRP A 75 -12.28 -8.85 -7.11
N PHE A 76 -11.26 -8.05 -6.85
CA PHE A 76 -10.28 -7.54 -7.82
C PHE A 76 -8.92 -8.13 -7.47
N TRP A 77 -8.18 -8.55 -8.49
CA TRP A 77 -6.89 -9.19 -8.31
C TRP A 77 -5.79 -8.42 -9.02
N GLY A 78 -4.59 -8.44 -8.46
CA GLY A 78 -3.45 -7.73 -9.01
C GLY A 78 -2.21 -7.80 -8.14
N ALA A 79 -1.48 -6.69 -8.08
CA ALA A 79 -0.24 -6.59 -7.30
C ALA A 79 -0.14 -5.27 -6.53
N ASN A 80 0.48 -5.33 -5.37
CA ASN A 80 1.01 -4.19 -4.64
C ASN A 80 2.51 -4.11 -4.92
N ILE A 81 2.96 -2.92 -5.28
CA ILE A 81 4.38 -2.59 -5.41
C ILE A 81 4.65 -1.40 -4.50
N GLY A 82 5.69 -1.45 -3.71
CA GLY A 82 5.96 -0.35 -2.79
C GLY A 82 7.29 -0.46 -2.09
N GLY A 83 7.49 0.43 -1.15
CA GLY A 83 8.67 0.45 -0.32
C GLY A 83 8.46 1.26 0.93
N TYR A 84 9.28 1.00 1.92
CA TYR A 84 9.25 1.69 3.19
C TYR A 84 10.65 2.13 3.62
N VAL A 85 10.68 3.12 4.49
CA VAL A 85 11.87 3.57 5.21
C VAL A 85 11.51 3.68 6.68
N ASN A 86 12.20 2.91 7.54
CA ASN A 86 12.16 3.08 8.98
C ASN A 86 13.26 4.08 9.37
N PHE A 87 12.91 5.11 10.08
CA PHE A 87 13.86 6.17 10.48
C PHE A 87 13.82 6.49 11.98
N TYR A 88 12.86 5.92 12.69
CA TYR A 88 12.76 6.05 14.14
C TYR A 88 12.88 4.67 14.78
N HIS A 89 13.87 4.52 15.67
CA HIS A 89 14.18 3.26 16.33
C HIS A 89 13.93 3.37 17.83
N HIS A 90 13.01 2.54 18.30
CA HIS A 90 12.71 2.38 19.71
C HIS A 90 13.09 0.95 20.13
N PRO A 91 13.45 0.66 21.39
CA PRO A 91 13.81 -0.69 21.84
C PRO A 91 12.75 -1.78 21.56
N LYS A 92 11.47 -1.40 21.41
CA LYS A 92 10.36 -2.33 21.18
C LYS A 92 9.83 -2.31 19.76
N TYR A 93 10.03 -1.24 18.98
CA TYR A 93 9.51 -1.08 17.62
C TYR A 93 10.33 -0.10 16.81
N ASP A 94 10.19 -0.18 15.49
CA ASP A 94 10.66 0.83 14.57
C ASP A 94 9.46 1.53 13.93
N ALA A 95 9.61 2.82 13.58
CA ALA A 95 8.57 3.55 12.87
C ALA A 95 9.15 4.23 11.63
N GLY A 96 8.31 4.38 10.62
CA GLY A 96 8.73 4.90 9.32
C GLY A 96 7.58 5.29 8.43
N ILE A 97 7.90 5.48 7.17
CA ILE A 97 6.96 5.81 6.09
C ILE A 97 6.95 4.68 5.08
N ASP A 98 5.77 4.36 4.57
CA ASP A 98 5.53 3.40 3.48
C ASP A 98 4.88 4.12 2.30
N LEU A 99 5.33 3.77 1.10
CA LEU A 99 4.75 4.19 -0.17
C LEU A 99 4.27 2.94 -0.91
N ARG A 100 3.04 2.97 -1.37
CA ARG A 100 2.37 1.83 -2.00
C ARG A 100 1.66 2.24 -3.27
N ASP A 101 1.83 1.43 -4.32
CA ASP A 101 1.00 1.45 -5.53
C ASP A 101 0.30 0.09 -5.66
N SER A 102 -1.03 0.10 -5.67
CA SER A 102 -1.86 -1.09 -5.83
C SER A 102 -2.53 -1.07 -7.19
N ILE A 103 -2.28 -2.08 -8.02
CA ILE A 103 -2.83 -2.19 -9.37
C ILE A 103 -3.68 -3.43 -9.43
N VAL A 104 -5.00 -3.26 -9.43
CA VAL A 104 -5.94 -4.39 -9.43
C VAL A 104 -7.00 -4.25 -10.52
N SER A 105 -7.49 -5.38 -10.99
CA SER A 105 -8.53 -5.45 -12.00
C SER A 105 -9.57 -6.53 -11.70
N GLY A 106 -10.81 -6.27 -12.12
CA GLY A 106 -11.94 -7.19 -12.02
C GLY A 106 -13.10 -6.69 -12.87
N ASN A 107 -13.87 -7.58 -13.50
CA ASN A 107 -15.01 -7.21 -14.33
C ASN A 107 -14.69 -6.20 -15.46
N ASN A 108 -13.54 -6.29 -16.11
CA ASN A 108 -13.02 -5.29 -17.06
C ASN A 108 -12.88 -3.87 -16.48
N ALA A 109 -13.08 -3.69 -15.18
CA ALA A 109 -12.80 -2.48 -14.42
C ALA A 109 -11.40 -2.55 -13.84
N ARG A 110 -10.84 -1.37 -13.49
CA ARG A 110 -9.51 -1.27 -12.83
C ARG A 110 -9.57 -0.29 -11.68
N LEU A 111 -8.85 -0.61 -10.64
CA LEU A 111 -8.54 0.30 -9.55
C LEU A 111 -7.02 0.39 -9.41
N ASN A 112 -6.51 1.61 -9.45
CA ASN A 112 -5.12 1.94 -9.17
C ASN A 112 -5.10 2.83 -7.95
N SER A 113 -4.35 2.45 -6.92
CA SER A 113 -4.29 3.19 -5.66
C SER A 113 -2.85 3.54 -5.35
N PHE A 114 -2.56 4.83 -5.24
CA PHE A 114 -1.27 5.33 -4.77
C PHE A 114 -1.43 5.90 -3.37
N LEU A 115 -0.80 5.27 -2.40
CA LEU A 115 -0.94 5.58 -0.97
C LEU A 115 0.41 5.89 -0.34
N VAL A 116 0.40 6.82 0.60
CA VAL A 116 1.51 7.11 1.52
C VAL A 116 1.00 6.93 2.94
N GLY A 117 1.81 6.32 3.81
CA GLY A 117 1.37 6.03 5.17
C GLY A 117 2.48 5.98 6.20
N GLY A 118 2.09 6.14 7.45
CA GLY A 118 2.93 5.84 8.59
C GLY A 118 2.91 4.33 8.88
N ARG A 119 4.07 3.75 9.11
CA ARG A 119 4.27 2.34 9.43
C ARG A 119 4.96 2.21 10.79
N ILE A 120 4.50 1.24 11.58
CA ILE A 120 5.16 0.81 12.82
C ILE A 120 5.39 -0.69 12.70
N VAL A 121 6.61 -1.13 12.95
CA VAL A 121 6.99 -2.54 12.96
C VAL A 121 7.56 -2.90 14.32
N ALA A 122 7.05 -3.96 14.95
CA ALA A 122 7.60 -4.43 16.21
C ALA A 122 8.98 -5.06 15.99
N LYS A 123 9.86 -4.97 17.00
CA LYS A 123 11.13 -5.70 16.99
C LYS A 123 10.85 -7.20 16.83
N PRO A 124 11.75 -7.93 16.16
CA PRO A 124 11.52 -9.33 15.82
C PRO A 124 11.15 -10.18 17.03
N ILE A 125 10.04 -10.91 16.94
CA ILE A 125 9.64 -11.92 17.88
C ILE A 125 10.30 -13.23 17.44
N ALA A 126 10.93 -13.96 18.39
CA ALA A 126 11.71 -15.17 18.09
C ALA A 126 12.71 -14.96 16.92
N GLU A 127 13.33 -13.76 16.86
CA GLU A 127 14.36 -13.33 15.90
C GLU A 127 13.93 -13.23 14.44
N LYS A 128 12.75 -13.71 14.07
CA LYS A 128 12.33 -13.83 12.65
C LYS A 128 11.00 -13.16 12.32
N PHE A 129 10.05 -13.12 13.26
CA PHE A 129 8.72 -12.61 13.00
C PHE A 129 8.63 -11.11 13.31
N LYS A 130 8.19 -10.31 12.34
CA LYS A 130 8.09 -8.86 12.42
C LYS A 130 6.65 -8.43 12.14
N PRO A 131 5.77 -8.42 13.16
CA PRO A 131 4.43 -7.87 12.97
C PRO A 131 4.51 -6.35 12.77
N TYR A 132 3.65 -5.84 11.90
CA TYR A 132 3.57 -4.41 11.62
C TYR A 132 2.13 -3.94 11.46
N ALA A 133 1.93 -2.65 11.67
CA ALA A 133 0.71 -1.93 11.37
C ALA A 133 1.03 -0.66 10.58
N GLN A 134 0.09 -0.24 9.72
CA GLN A 134 0.25 0.89 8.83
C GLN A 134 -1.08 1.61 8.66
N LEU A 135 -1.04 2.94 8.65
CA LEU A 135 -2.15 3.81 8.28
C LEU A 135 -1.75 4.60 7.04
N SER A 136 -2.54 4.53 5.99
CA SER A 136 -2.20 5.14 4.70
C SER A 136 -3.35 5.98 4.16
N ILE A 137 -2.98 7.04 3.42
CA ILE A 137 -3.89 7.93 2.70
C ILE A 137 -3.33 8.16 1.30
N GLY A 138 -4.19 8.49 0.35
CA GLY A 138 -3.76 8.79 -1.00
C GLY A 138 -4.89 8.92 -2.00
N LEU A 139 -4.64 8.46 -3.22
CA LEU A 139 -5.56 8.58 -4.34
C LEU A 139 -5.83 7.21 -4.97
N GLY A 140 -7.11 6.86 -5.05
CA GLY A 140 -7.60 5.75 -5.85
C GLY A 140 -8.11 6.23 -7.22
N SER A 141 -7.59 5.67 -8.28
CA SER A 141 -8.01 5.92 -9.67
C SER A 141 -8.85 4.77 -10.16
N SER A 142 -10.16 4.97 -10.25
CA SER A 142 -11.09 3.96 -10.74
C SER A 142 -11.42 4.15 -12.21
N LYS A 143 -11.44 3.05 -12.98
CA LYS A 143 -11.82 2.98 -14.39
C LYS A 143 -12.94 1.96 -14.54
N PRO A 144 -14.15 2.35 -15.00
CA PRO A 144 -15.25 1.40 -15.22
C PRO A 144 -15.04 0.53 -16.46
N PRO A 145 -15.80 -0.58 -16.59
CA PRO A 145 -15.82 -1.38 -17.79
C PRO A 145 -16.15 -0.54 -19.03
N HIS A 146 -15.63 -0.94 -20.18
CA HIS A 146 -15.95 -0.35 -21.50
C HIS A 146 -15.74 1.18 -21.59
N SER A 147 -14.97 1.79 -20.70
CA SER A 147 -14.68 3.21 -20.67
C SER A 147 -13.18 3.50 -20.69
N THR A 148 -12.80 4.66 -21.20
CA THR A 148 -11.43 5.20 -21.11
C THR A 148 -11.29 6.24 -20.01
N VAL A 149 -12.38 6.59 -19.35
CA VAL A 149 -12.42 7.63 -18.31
C VAL A 149 -11.83 7.08 -17.00
N HIS A 150 -10.96 7.85 -16.38
CA HIS A 150 -10.40 7.57 -15.07
C HIS A 150 -10.88 8.64 -14.09
N LEU A 151 -11.36 8.21 -12.93
CA LEU A 151 -11.77 9.08 -11.83
C LEU A 151 -10.85 8.89 -10.65
N ASN A 152 -10.15 9.96 -10.27
CA ASN A 152 -9.27 9.97 -9.11
C ASN A 152 -10.05 10.47 -7.89
N ARG A 153 -10.02 9.72 -6.79
CA ARG A 153 -10.69 10.03 -5.54
C ARG A 153 -9.76 9.75 -4.37
N PHE A 154 -10.03 10.44 -3.26
CA PHE A 154 -9.34 10.20 -2.02
C PHE A 154 -9.58 8.76 -1.54
N GLU A 155 -8.50 8.12 -1.11
CA GLU A 155 -8.49 6.78 -0.56
C GLU A 155 -7.75 6.77 0.77
N TYR A 156 -8.21 5.98 1.72
CA TYR A 156 -7.51 5.70 2.96
C TYR A 156 -7.64 4.23 3.33
N GLY A 157 -6.66 3.73 4.10
CA GLY A 157 -6.67 2.36 4.57
C GLY A 157 -5.78 2.13 5.77
N ILE A 158 -6.16 1.13 6.55
CA ILE A 158 -5.36 0.57 7.64
C ILE A 158 -4.91 -0.81 7.21
N TYR A 159 -3.65 -1.13 7.41
CA TYR A 159 -3.04 -2.40 7.05
C TYR A 159 -2.33 -3.00 8.25
N GLY A 160 -2.37 -4.30 8.37
CA GLY A 160 -1.61 -5.04 9.36
C GLY A 160 -1.07 -6.32 8.76
N GLY A 161 0.16 -6.68 9.08
CA GLY A 161 0.79 -7.83 8.46
C GLY A 161 1.90 -8.43 9.32
N LEU A 162 2.45 -9.52 8.80
CA LEU A 162 3.52 -10.27 9.40
C LEU A 162 4.59 -10.56 8.35
N ASP A 163 5.77 -9.97 8.54
CA ASP A 163 6.95 -10.25 7.75
C ASP A 163 7.81 -11.30 8.49
N TYR A 164 8.32 -12.31 7.76
CA TYR A 164 9.19 -13.39 8.26
C TYR A 164 10.55 -13.30 7.59
N THR A 165 11.61 -13.20 8.37
CA THR A 165 12.98 -13.11 7.85
C THR A 165 13.42 -14.45 7.25
N LEU A 166 13.56 -14.48 5.92
CA LEU A 166 14.09 -15.64 5.18
C LEU A 166 15.61 -15.63 5.10
N ALA A 167 16.18 -14.45 4.79
CA ALA A 167 17.61 -14.26 4.60
C ALA A 167 18.02 -12.84 5.04
N LYS A 168 19.32 -12.54 5.01
CA LYS A 168 19.88 -11.26 5.46
C LYS A 168 19.18 -10.04 4.81
N HIS A 169 18.80 -10.16 3.54
CA HIS A 169 18.20 -9.06 2.76
C HIS A 169 16.81 -9.39 2.19
N VAL A 170 16.19 -10.49 2.64
CA VAL A 170 14.89 -10.92 2.12
C VAL A 170 14.00 -11.32 3.28
N ASP A 171 12.84 -10.66 3.37
CA ASP A 171 11.74 -11.08 4.23
C ASP A 171 10.59 -11.62 3.35
N PHE A 172 9.88 -12.59 3.88
CA PHE A 172 8.63 -13.09 3.32
C PHE A 172 7.46 -12.44 4.06
N ARG A 173 6.64 -11.69 3.35
CA ARG A 173 5.37 -11.20 3.88
C ARG A 173 4.38 -12.34 3.88
N ALA A 174 4.25 -13.00 5.04
CA ALA A 174 3.42 -14.20 5.18
C ALA A 174 1.94 -13.86 4.93
N ILE A 175 1.48 -12.74 5.47
CA ILE A 175 0.14 -12.21 5.28
C ILE A 175 0.13 -10.70 5.56
N GLU A 176 -0.67 -9.98 4.78
CA GLU A 176 -1.09 -8.62 5.07
C GLU A 176 -2.59 -8.54 4.85
N LEU A 177 -3.30 -8.00 5.81
CA LEU A 177 -4.71 -7.68 5.74
C LEU A 177 -4.88 -6.17 5.75
N GLY A 178 -5.79 -5.67 4.92
CA GLY A 178 -6.10 -4.25 4.86
C GLY A 178 -7.60 -3.98 4.87
N TYR A 179 -7.97 -2.84 5.43
CA TYR A 179 -9.33 -2.32 5.38
C TYR A 179 -9.30 -0.83 5.10
N GLY A 180 -10.12 -0.38 4.15
CA GLY A 180 -10.11 1.00 3.72
C GLY A 180 -11.37 1.43 2.99
N SER A 181 -11.32 2.61 2.41
CA SER A 181 -12.42 3.16 1.61
C SER A 181 -11.92 4.08 0.50
N VAL A 182 -12.59 4.00 -0.63
CA VAL A 182 -12.43 4.90 -1.77
C VAL A 182 -13.79 5.17 -2.41
N SER A 183 -13.99 6.37 -2.97
CA SER A 183 -15.19 6.62 -3.78
C SER A 183 -14.97 6.14 -5.21
N THR A 184 -15.71 5.11 -5.63
CA THR A 184 -15.59 4.55 -6.99
C THR A 184 -16.50 5.25 -7.99
N VAL A 185 -16.19 5.11 -9.26
CA VAL A 185 -17.05 5.53 -10.36
C VAL A 185 -18.28 4.61 -10.46
N SER A 186 -19.44 5.18 -10.76
CA SER A 186 -20.68 4.45 -10.99
C SER A 186 -21.35 4.88 -12.30
N SER A 187 -22.32 4.10 -12.76
CA SER A 187 -23.12 4.44 -13.95
C SER A 187 -23.88 5.75 -13.78
N GLY A 188 -24.30 6.09 -12.57
CA GLY A 188 -24.95 7.37 -12.25
C GLY A 188 -24.09 8.58 -12.55
N ASN A 189 -22.76 8.48 -12.45
CA ASN A 189 -21.85 9.57 -12.76
C ASN A 189 -21.83 9.92 -14.27
N PHE A 190 -22.13 8.95 -15.14
CA PHE A 190 -22.26 9.16 -16.59
C PHE A 190 -23.62 9.72 -16.98
N ASN A 191 -24.65 9.48 -16.18
CA ASN A 191 -26.02 9.93 -16.43
C ASN A 191 -26.33 11.30 -15.77
N GLY A 192 -25.33 12.00 -15.26
CA GLY A 192 -25.48 13.34 -14.65
C GLY A 192 -25.96 13.33 -13.20
N THR A 193 -26.12 12.18 -12.58
CA THR A 193 -26.30 12.07 -11.12
C THR A 193 -24.93 12.16 -10.45
N THR A 194 -24.75 13.07 -9.49
CA THR A 194 -23.44 13.38 -8.88
C THR A 194 -23.05 12.48 -7.71
N SER A 195 -23.75 11.38 -7.49
CA SER A 195 -23.49 10.46 -6.38
C SER A 195 -22.33 9.53 -6.71
N PHE A 196 -21.24 9.64 -5.94
CA PHE A 196 -20.13 8.68 -5.95
C PHE A 196 -20.30 7.70 -4.80
N PRO A 197 -20.47 6.41 -5.07
CA PRO A 197 -20.58 5.44 -3.99
C PRO A 197 -19.26 5.34 -3.21
N ASN A 198 -19.36 5.35 -1.89
CA ASN A 198 -18.23 5.00 -1.01
C ASN A 198 -18.10 3.48 -0.99
N SER A 199 -17.06 3.00 -1.64
CA SER A 199 -16.70 1.59 -1.63
C SER A 199 -15.84 1.29 -0.42
N ARG A 200 -16.15 0.18 0.25
CA ARG A 200 -15.29 -0.41 1.29
C ARG A 200 -14.33 -1.38 0.61
N LEU A 201 -13.09 -1.33 1.04
CA LEU A 201 -12.01 -2.17 0.53
C LEU A 201 -11.57 -3.11 1.65
N PHE A 202 -11.61 -4.41 1.41
CA PHE A 202 -10.93 -5.39 2.23
C PHE A 202 -9.86 -6.05 1.37
N SER A 203 -8.60 -6.00 1.79
CA SER A 203 -7.49 -6.56 1.03
C SER A 203 -6.79 -7.68 1.78
N ILE A 204 -6.31 -8.64 0.99
CA ILE A 204 -5.40 -9.70 1.44
C ILE A 204 -4.23 -9.78 0.48
N SER A 205 -3.02 -9.79 1.02
CA SER A 205 -1.80 -9.91 0.22
C SER A 205 -0.71 -10.69 0.94
N GLY A 206 0.28 -11.14 0.20
CA GLY A 206 1.49 -11.77 0.71
C GLY A 206 2.53 -11.81 -0.38
N GLY A 207 3.83 -11.84 -0.05
CA GLY A 207 4.87 -11.78 -1.07
C GLY A 207 6.27 -11.62 -0.51
N LEU A 208 7.11 -10.89 -1.23
CA LEU A 208 8.51 -10.72 -0.87
C LEU A 208 8.83 -9.25 -0.58
N VAL A 209 9.69 -9.06 0.40
CA VAL A 209 10.26 -7.77 0.78
C VAL A 209 11.77 -7.86 0.69
N PHE A 210 12.38 -7.01 -0.11
CA PHE A 210 13.81 -6.91 -0.30
C PHE A 210 14.34 -5.76 0.53
N ARG A 211 15.19 -6.05 1.52
CA ARG A 211 15.83 -5.03 2.35
C ARG A 211 17.12 -4.57 1.71
N VAL A 212 17.27 -3.25 1.59
CA VAL A 212 18.50 -2.64 1.09
C VAL A 212 19.60 -2.81 2.15
N PRO A 213 20.80 -3.28 1.75
CA PRO A 213 21.92 -3.47 2.65
C PRO A 213 22.46 -2.19 3.26
#